data_bb52d6a922663fad2829e25a8b3d5894
#
_entry.id   bb52d6a922663fad2829e25a8b3d5894
#
_cell.length_a   1.000
_cell.length_b   1.000
_cell.length_c   1.000
_cell.angle_alpha   90.00
_cell.angle_beta   90.00
_cell.angle_gamma   90.00
#
_symmetry.space_group_name_H-M   'P 1'
#
loop_
_entity.id
_entity.type
_entity.pdbx_description
1 polymer ?
#
loop_
_entity_poly.entity_id
_entity_poly.type
_entity_poly.pdbx_seq_one_letter_code
_entity_poly.pdbx_strand_id
1 'polypeptide(L)'
;MNKKKTKITPITKQPSLWALSPLLVFLCLYLVVSLLVNDFYKVPITVAFLVSSVYAICITKGLSLNDRIMQYSIGAANKNVMLMIWIFVLAGAFAQSAKDIGAIDATVNMALQLLPGNLLLAGFFLAACFISLSIGTSVGTIVALVPVIAGIAEKTDMNMAFMTAIVVGGAFFGDNLSFISDTTIAATRTQGCAMKDKFKVNFRLVLPAAVCGLAYYVYRGFGMEVPHEANTIEWVKVLPYLVVLATAFMGFNVALVLLLGIIATGLVGICTGSIDMFDWFGSLGNGISGMGELIIITLMAGGMLELIRFNGGVDYIIHMLTRKINGKKGAEMCIAALVSIANVCTANNTIAIITIGPLAKDIANKYGVDNRKSASILDTFSCVIQGIIPYGAQMLMAAKLASISPLSIIEYLYYPMGILAMALFSIFARWPKKYS
;
A
#
# COMPACT_ATOMS: atom_id res chain seq x y z
N MET A 1 28.31 -37.72 0.21
CA MET A 1 28.15 -36.31 0.67
C MET A 1 26.79 -36.13 1.35
N ASN A 2 26.76 -36.18 2.67
CA ASN A 2 25.53 -36.08 3.47
C ASN A 2 25.10 -34.64 3.53
N LYS A 3 24.01 -34.24 2.83
CA LYS A 3 23.34 -32.96 3.02
C LYS A 3 22.61 -33.01 4.36
N LYS A 4 23.24 -32.54 5.43
CA LYS A 4 22.54 -32.11 6.65
C LYS A 4 21.57 -30.99 6.26
N LYS A 5 20.29 -31.32 6.09
CA LYS A 5 19.21 -30.34 6.14
C LYS A 5 19.21 -29.75 7.54
N THR A 6 19.78 -28.57 7.68
CA THR A 6 19.64 -27.75 8.89
C THR A 6 18.17 -27.41 9.04
N LYS A 7 17.43 -28.21 9.80
CA LYS A 7 16.13 -27.83 10.33
C LYS A 7 16.41 -26.71 11.31
N ILE A 8 16.21 -25.45 10.90
CA ILE A 8 16.10 -24.33 11.81
C ILE A 8 14.79 -24.55 12.57
N THR A 9 14.88 -25.17 13.74
CA THR A 9 13.79 -25.21 14.69
C THR A 9 13.51 -23.76 15.10
N PRO A 10 12.24 -23.29 15.07
CA PRO A 10 11.92 -21.97 15.56
C PRO A 10 12.24 -21.93 17.06
N ILE A 11 13.35 -21.29 17.45
CA ILE A 11 13.63 -20.96 18.84
C ILE A 11 12.60 -19.87 19.17
N THR A 12 11.50 -20.23 19.80
CA THR A 12 10.55 -19.27 20.37
C THR A 12 11.26 -18.56 21.51
N LYS A 13 11.80 -17.37 21.21
CA LYS A 13 12.34 -16.49 22.25
C LYS A 13 11.19 -15.96 23.10
N GLN A 14 11.47 -15.72 24.39
CA GLN A 14 10.49 -15.11 25.28
C GLN A 14 10.06 -13.73 24.74
N PRO A 15 8.78 -13.36 24.89
CA PRO A 15 8.27 -12.05 24.50
C PRO A 15 9.13 -10.92 25.09
N SER A 16 9.60 -10.00 24.25
CA SER A 16 10.53 -8.96 24.67
C SER A 16 10.17 -7.59 24.08
N LEU A 17 9.97 -6.59 24.95
CA LEU A 17 9.78 -5.19 24.55
C LEU A 17 11.01 -4.66 23.79
N TRP A 18 12.21 -5.04 24.22
CA TRP A 18 13.46 -4.62 23.59
C TRP A 18 13.58 -5.05 22.13
N ALA A 19 12.88 -6.10 21.74
CA ALA A 19 12.83 -6.54 20.35
C ALA A 19 12.15 -5.54 19.41
N LEU A 20 11.34 -4.61 19.93
CA LEU A 20 10.70 -3.52 19.16
C LEU A 20 11.59 -2.28 19.02
N SER A 21 12.72 -2.20 19.75
CA SER A 21 13.59 -1.03 19.75
C SER A 21 14.14 -0.65 18.34
N PRO A 22 14.41 -1.57 17.41
CA PRO A 22 14.81 -1.18 16.03
C PRO A 22 13.76 -0.31 15.33
N LEU A 23 12.48 -0.58 15.54
CA LEU A 23 11.39 0.25 14.99
C LEU A 23 11.38 1.63 15.65
N LEU A 24 11.63 1.72 16.97
CA LEU A 24 11.75 3.01 17.64
C LEU A 24 12.97 3.79 17.15
N VAL A 25 14.11 3.14 16.95
CA VAL A 25 15.30 3.77 16.36
C VAL A 25 14.99 4.34 14.97
N PHE A 26 14.31 3.56 14.11
CA PHE A 26 13.87 4.03 12.80
C PHE A 26 12.97 5.26 12.91
N LEU A 27 11.92 5.20 13.72
CA LEU A 27 10.98 6.30 13.90
C LEU A 27 11.65 7.55 14.47
N CYS A 28 12.54 7.40 15.45
CA CYS A 28 13.29 8.51 16.02
C CYS A 28 14.22 9.16 14.99
N LEU A 29 14.99 8.37 14.24
CA LEU A 29 15.90 8.91 13.23
C LEU A 29 15.16 9.58 12.09
N TYR A 30 14.08 8.98 11.62
CA TYR A 30 13.35 9.51 10.46
C TYR A 30 12.38 10.63 10.85
N LEU A 31 11.47 10.41 11.81
CA LEU A 31 10.44 11.38 12.15
C LEU A 31 10.96 12.49 13.08
N VAL A 32 11.62 12.13 14.19
CA VAL A 32 12.03 13.12 15.18
C VAL A 32 13.10 14.04 14.62
N VAL A 33 14.10 13.49 13.93
CA VAL A 33 15.16 14.32 13.33
C VAL A 33 14.59 15.20 12.21
N SER A 34 13.73 14.66 11.35
CA SER A 34 13.09 15.43 10.28
C SER A 34 12.22 16.58 10.81
N LEU A 35 11.49 16.36 11.91
CA LEU A 35 10.69 17.40 12.58
C LEU A 35 11.58 18.47 13.24
N LEU A 36 12.69 18.07 13.90
CA LEU A 36 13.60 19.01 14.55
C LEU A 36 14.31 19.92 13.53
N VAL A 37 14.62 19.38 12.37
CA VAL A 37 15.30 20.12 11.28
C VAL A 37 14.29 20.83 10.37
N ASN A 38 12.99 20.52 10.52
CA ASN A 38 11.89 20.97 9.66
C ASN A 38 12.13 20.69 8.17
N ASP A 39 12.80 19.54 7.88
CA ASP A 39 13.13 19.10 6.54
C ASP A 39 13.21 17.58 6.48
N PHE A 40 12.22 16.96 5.83
CA PHE A 40 12.10 15.50 5.68
C PHE A 40 13.07 14.91 4.65
N TYR A 41 13.76 15.73 3.87
CA TYR A 41 14.75 15.27 2.89
C TYR A 41 16.18 15.23 3.45
N LYS A 42 16.45 15.86 4.60
CA LYS A 42 17.79 15.85 5.21
C LYS A 42 18.21 14.51 5.77
N VAL A 43 17.27 13.65 6.18
CA VAL A 43 17.57 12.27 6.57
C VAL A 43 16.95 11.34 5.54
N PRO A 44 17.72 10.82 4.58
CA PRO A 44 17.23 9.83 3.63
C PRO A 44 16.64 8.63 4.40
N ILE A 45 15.43 8.23 4.04
CA ILE A 45 14.73 7.11 4.67
C ILE A 45 15.56 5.81 4.59
N THR A 46 16.34 5.63 3.52
CA THR A 46 17.29 4.53 3.34
C THR A 46 18.34 4.48 4.44
N VAL A 47 18.86 5.64 4.87
CA VAL A 47 19.86 5.73 5.96
C VAL A 47 19.22 5.38 7.30
N ALA A 48 18.00 5.86 7.57
CA ALA A 48 17.26 5.50 8.77
C ALA A 48 17.01 3.98 8.85
N PHE A 49 16.64 3.34 7.74
CA PHE A 49 16.50 1.89 7.66
C PHE A 49 17.83 1.15 7.82
N LEU A 50 18.92 1.65 7.23
CA LEU A 50 20.26 1.06 7.37
C LEU A 50 20.69 1.04 8.84
N VAL A 51 20.65 2.18 9.52
CA VAL A 51 21.04 2.29 10.93
C VAL A 51 20.19 1.38 11.81
N SER A 52 18.87 1.38 11.59
CA SER A 52 17.94 0.54 12.35
C SER A 52 18.14 -0.94 12.08
N SER A 53 18.49 -1.32 10.85
CA SER A 53 18.80 -2.71 10.46
C SER A 53 20.11 -3.19 11.12
N VAL A 54 21.15 -2.37 11.09
CA VAL A 54 22.42 -2.67 11.77
C VAL A 54 22.18 -2.80 13.28
N TYR A 55 21.43 -1.88 13.87
CA TYR A 55 21.05 -1.97 15.28
C TYR A 55 20.26 -3.26 15.60
N ALA A 56 19.30 -3.65 14.74
CA ALA A 56 18.56 -4.90 14.91
C ALA A 56 19.47 -6.14 14.89
N ILE A 57 20.45 -6.18 14.00
CA ILE A 57 21.46 -7.24 13.93
C ILE A 57 22.30 -7.27 15.21
N CYS A 58 22.74 -6.09 15.70
CA CYS A 58 23.57 -5.99 16.91
C CYS A 58 22.86 -6.48 18.16
N ILE A 59 21.59 -6.11 18.36
CA ILE A 59 20.83 -6.49 19.57
C ILE A 59 20.34 -7.94 19.56
N THR A 60 20.36 -8.61 18.42
CA THR A 60 19.91 -10.01 18.29
C THR A 60 20.90 -10.94 19.01
N LYS A 61 20.43 -11.60 20.10
CA LYS A 61 21.25 -12.51 20.94
C LYS A 61 21.02 -13.97 20.58
N GLY A 62 22.01 -14.81 20.93
CA GLY A 62 21.89 -16.28 20.78
C GLY A 62 22.18 -16.83 19.39
N LEU A 63 22.67 -15.98 18.48
CA LEU A 63 23.11 -16.36 17.13
C LEU A 63 24.50 -15.78 16.86
N SER A 64 25.30 -16.46 16.02
CA SER A 64 26.51 -15.89 15.45
C SER A 64 26.17 -14.70 14.53
N LEU A 65 27.14 -13.83 14.22
CA LEU A 65 26.92 -12.71 13.32
C LEU A 65 26.41 -13.19 11.93
N ASN A 66 26.97 -14.25 11.41
CA ASN A 66 26.55 -14.83 10.13
C ASN A 66 25.10 -15.33 10.18
N ASP A 67 24.70 -15.98 11.28
CA ASP A 67 23.31 -16.46 11.44
C ASP A 67 22.31 -15.31 11.59
N ARG A 68 22.71 -14.19 12.26
CA ARG A 68 21.87 -12.98 12.34
C ARG A 68 21.65 -12.34 10.98
N ILE A 69 22.72 -12.25 10.17
CA ILE A 69 22.64 -11.76 8.78
C ILE A 69 21.78 -12.71 7.94
N MET A 70 21.92 -14.03 8.12
CA MET A 70 21.08 -15.02 7.44
C MET A 70 19.60 -14.86 7.82
N GLN A 71 19.28 -14.69 9.11
CA GLN A 71 17.91 -14.45 9.58
C GLN A 71 17.34 -13.14 9.01
N TYR A 72 18.13 -12.07 8.98
CA TYR A 72 17.77 -10.83 8.31
C TYR A 72 17.47 -11.05 6.81
N SER A 73 18.32 -11.81 6.12
CA SER A 73 18.17 -12.11 4.70
C SER A 73 16.90 -12.93 4.40
N ILE A 74 16.46 -13.80 5.32
CA ILE A 74 15.19 -14.54 5.19
C ILE A 74 14.02 -13.56 5.14
N GLY A 75 14.03 -12.51 5.96
CA GLY A 75 13.01 -11.45 5.94
C GLY A 75 13.05 -10.64 4.65
N ALA A 76 14.24 -10.21 4.23
CA ALA A 76 14.45 -9.47 2.99
C ALA A 76 14.01 -10.27 1.75
N ALA A 77 14.24 -11.58 1.74
CA ALA A 77 13.85 -12.49 0.67
C ALA A 77 12.42 -13.07 0.82
N ASN A 78 11.59 -12.47 1.68
CA ASN A 78 10.21 -12.92 1.84
C ASN A 78 9.45 -12.82 0.51
N LYS A 79 8.58 -13.79 0.23
CA LYS A 79 7.80 -13.87 -1.02
C LYS A 79 7.07 -12.57 -1.36
N ASN A 80 6.49 -11.91 -0.37
CA ASN A 80 5.74 -10.69 -0.60
C ASN A 80 6.68 -9.50 -0.87
N VAL A 81 7.84 -9.45 -0.22
CA VAL A 81 8.90 -8.46 -0.50
C VAL A 81 9.38 -8.63 -1.95
N MET A 82 9.67 -9.85 -2.39
CA MET A 82 10.08 -10.13 -3.77
C MET A 82 9.00 -9.75 -4.78
N LEU A 83 7.74 -10.02 -4.50
CA LEU A 83 6.63 -9.61 -5.36
C LEU A 83 6.57 -8.08 -5.52
N MET A 84 6.75 -7.32 -4.42
CA MET A 84 6.77 -5.85 -4.47
C MET A 84 7.95 -5.34 -5.31
N ILE A 85 9.13 -5.97 -5.20
CA ILE A 85 10.29 -5.60 -6.02
C ILE A 85 10.00 -5.79 -7.52
N TRP A 86 9.37 -6.90 -7.91
CA TRP A 86 8.94 -7.11 -9.30
C TRP A 86 7.98 -6.03 -9.78
N ILE A 87 7.00 -5.64 -8.94
CA ILE A 87 6.06 -4.56 -9.28
C ILE A 87 6.81 -3.23 -9.41
N PHE A 88 7.76 -2.91 -8.54
CA PHE A 88 8.54 -1.66 -8.63
C PHE A 88 9.37 -1.60 -9.91
N VAL A 89 10.05 -2.68 -10.27
CA VAL A 89 10.83 -2.79 -11.52
C VAL A 89 9.94 -2.53 -12.74
N LEU A 90 8.81 -3.24 -12.84
CA LEU A 90 7.90 -3.09 -13.98
C LEU A 90 7.21 -1.72 -13.99
N ALA A 91 6.85 -1.19 -12.82
CA ALA A 91 6.22 0.12 -12.70
C ALA A 91 7.15 1.25 -13.12
N GLY A 92 8.42 1.18 -12.71
CA GLY A 92 9.43 2.15 -13.12
C GLY A 92 9.66 2.14 -14.63
N ALA A 93 9.83 0.95 -15.20
CA ALA A 93 9.98 0.77 -16.65
C ALA A 93 8.77 1.35 -17.41
N PHE A 94 7.55 1.03 -17.00
CA PHE A 94 6.34 1.55 -17.61
C PHE A 94 6.23 3.07 -17.49
N ALA A 95 6.38 3.61 -16.28
CA ALA A 95 6.19 5.04 -16.03
C ALA A 95 7.19 5.90 -16.81
N GLN A 96 8.47 5.50 -16.85
CA GLN A 96 9.48 6.24 -17.58
C GLN A 96 9.27 6.12 -19.09
N SER A 97 9.02 4.93 -19.64
CA SER A 97 8.77 4.77 -21.06
C SER A 97 7.49 5.49 -21.52
N ALA A 98 6.43 5.48 -20.71
CA ALA A 98 5.21 6.24 -20.98
C ALA A 98 5.44 7.76 -20.98
N LYS A 99 6.31 8.24 -20.07
CA LYS A 99 6.72 9.65 -20.01
C LYS A 99 7.49 10.05 -21.27
N ASP A 100 8.49 9.28 -21.65
CA ASP A 100 9.41 9.64 -22.73
C ASP A 100 8.74 9.62 -24.12
N ILE A 101 7.72 8.78 -24.34
CA ILE A 101 6.89 8.82 -25.56
C ILE A 101 5.78 9.88 -25.54
N GLY A 102 5.59 10.61 -24.42
CA GLY A 102 4.52 11.59 -24.25
C GLY A 102 3.13 10.99 -23.97
N ALA A 103 3.04 9.72 -23.56
CA ALA A 103 1.76 9.06 -23.26
C ALA A 103 1.07 9.64 -22.02
N ILE A 104 1.85 10.10 -21.03
CA ILE A 104 1.31 10.77 -19.84
C ILE A 104 0.61 12.05 -20.26
N ASP A 105 1.30 12.93 -21.02
CA ASP A 105 0.76 14.21 -21.49
C ASP A 105 -0.48 14.05 -22.35
N ALA A 106 -0.48 13.09 -23.27
CA ALA A 106 -1.63 12.77 -24.12
C ALA A 106 -2.84 12.32 -23.28
N THR A 107 -2.60 11.48 -22.25
CA THR A 107 -3.66 10.99 -21.36
C THR A 107 -4.18 12.09 -20.44
N VAL A 108 -3.31 12.97 -19.95
CA VAL A 108 -3.69 14.15 -19.17
C VAL A 108 -4.56 15.09 -20.02
N ASN A 109 -4.14 15.42 -21.25
CA ASN A 109 -4.91 16.27 -22.16
C ASN A 109 -6.29 15.67 -22.46
N MET A 110 -6.35 14.36 -22.71
CA MET A 110 -7.62 13.65 -22.87
C MET A 110 -8.51 13.78 -21.64
N ALA A 111 -7.99 13.56 -20.45
CA ALA A 111 -8.75 13.65 -19.22
C ALA A 111 -9.29 15.06 -18.98
N LEU A 112 -8.47 16.09 -19.19
CA LEU A 112 -8.86 17.50 -19.03
C LEU A 112 -9.91 17.95 -20.07
N GLN A 113 -9.91 17.40 -21.26
CA GLN A 113 -10.89 17.73 -22.30
C GLN A 113 -12.22 16.97 -22.13
N LEU A 114 -12.17 15.71 -21.67
CA LEU A 114 -13.37 14.86 -21.58
C LEU A 114 -14.11 15.00 -20.25
N LEU A 115 -13.42 15.32 -19.15
CA LEU A 115 -14.02 15.42 -17.85
C LEU A 115 -14.27 16.90 -17.49
N PRO A 116 -15.51 17.25 -17.10
CA PRO A 116 -15.78 18.56 -16.53
C PRO A 116 -14.92 18.80 -15.28
N GLY A 117 -14.37 20.02 -15.12
CA GLY A 117 -13.48 20.34 -14.00
C GLY A 117 -14.04 19.97 -12.64
N ASN A 118 -15.33 20.21 -12.41
CA ASN A 118 -16.02 19.88 -11.18
C ASN A 118 -16.14 18.38 -10.88
N LEU A 119 -16.02 17.51 -11.90
CA LEU A 119 -16.07 16.04 -11.75
C LEU A 119 -14.70 15.38 -11.83
N LEU A 120 -13.65 16.10 -12.13
CA LEU A 120 -12.32 15.55 -12.38
C LEU A 120 -11.79 14.79 -11.14
N LEU A 121 -11.81 15.41 -9.98
CA LEU A 121 -11.35 14.79 -8.72
C LEU A 121 -12.17 13.56 -8.35
N ALA A 122 -13.49 13.68 -8.42
CA ALA A 122 -14.43 12.60 -8.15
C ALA A 122 -14.28 11.44 -9.16
N GLY A 123 -14.06 11.77 -10.43
CA GLY A 123 -13.82 10.82 -11.50
C GLY A 123 -12.55 9.97 -11.25
N PHE A 124 -11.44 10.60 -10.86
CA PHE A 124 -10.22 9.87 -10.51
C PHE A 124 -10.38 8.99 -9.27
N PHE A 125 -11.10 9.47 -8.25
CA PHE A 125 -11.41 8.63 -7.08
C PHE A 125 -12.22 7.40 -7.49
N LEU A 126 -13.28 7.58 -8.27
CA LEU A 126 -14.11 6.46 -8.77
C LEU A 126 -13.31 5.51 -9.67
N ALA A 127 -12.50 6.04 -10.59
CA ALA A 127 -11.65 5.22 -11.43
C ALA A 127 -10.68 4.37 -10.59
N ALA A 128 -10.05 4.97 -9.58
CA ALA A 128 -9.18 4.25 -8.65
C ALA A 128 -9.94 3.17 -7.86
N CYS A 129 -11.16 3.47 -7.40
CA CYS A 129 -12.02 2.47 -6.73
C CYS A 129 -12.31 1.27 -7.64
N PHE A 130 -12.73 1.52 -8.88
CA PHE A 130 -13.11 0.44 -9.81
C PHE A 130 -11.91 -0.38 -10.27
N ILE A 131 -10.79 0.26 -10.57
CA ILE A 131 -9.55 -0.43 -10.97
C ILE A 131 -9.08 -1.32 -9.82
N SER A 132 -9.01 -0.79 -8.61
CA SER A 132 -8.56 -1.54 -7.44
C SER A 132 -9.49 -2.72 -7.10
N LEU A 133 -10.81 -2.56 -7.26
CA LEU A 133 -11.76 -3.67 -7.14
C LEU A 133 -11.50 -4.77 -8.17
N SER A 134 -11.15 -4.39 -9.40
CA SER A 134 -10.97 -5.30 -10.52
C SER A 134 -9.63 -6.04 -10.49
N ILE A 135 -8.53 -5.33 -10.16
CA ILE A 135 -7.18 -5.93 -10.03
C ILE A 135 -7.04 -6.69 -8.70
N GLY A 136 -7.72 -6.20 -7.64
CA GLY A 136 -7.58 -6.71 -6.28
C GLY A 136 -6.30 -6.26 -5.57
N THR A 137 -5.67 -5.16 -6.01
CA THR A 137 -4.47 -4.61 -5.37
C THR A 137 -4.37 -3.10 -5.51
N SER A 138 -4.13 -2.43 -4.38
CA SER A 138 -3.92 -0.98 -4.31
C SER A 138 -2.67 -0.53 -5.05
N VAL A 139 -1.57 -1.30 -4.99
CA VAL A 139 -0.30 -0.92 -5.65
C VAL A 139 -0.47 -0.81 -7.16
N GLY A 140 -1.17 -1.77 -7.79
CA GLY A 140 -1.42 -1.73 -9.24
C GLY A 140 -2.22 -0.51 -9.67
N THR A 141 -3.22 -0.14 -8.88
CA THR A 141 -4.04 1.07 -9.11
C THR A 141 -3.21 2.35 -9.00
N ILE A 142 -2.36 2.44 -7.98
CA ILE A 142 -1.44 3.57 -7.77
C ILE A 142 -0.52 3.74 -8.97
N VAL A 143 0.11 2.65 -9.43
CA VAL A 143 1.01 2.69 -10.59
C VAL A 143 0.30 3.15 -11.86
N ALA A 144 -0.93 2.71 -12.06
CA ALA A 144 -1.70 3.06 -13.25
C ALA A 144 -2.15 4.53 -13.28
N LEU A 145 -2.54 5.10 -12.13
CA LEU A 145 -3.21 6.39 -12.10
C LEU A 145 -2.38 7.55 -11.56
N VAL A 146 -1.39 7.30 -10.68
CA VAL A 146 -0.63 8.40 -10.06
C VAL A 146 0.15 9.22 -11.10
N PRO A 147 0.81 8.65 -12.11
CA PRO A 147 1.49 9.48 -13.12
C PRO A 147 0.53 10.42 -13.87
N VAL A 148 -0.69 9.95 -14.15
CA VAL A 148 -1.70 10.75 -14.86
C VAL A 148 -2.21 11.89 -13.97
N ILE A 149 -2.59 11.58 -12.71
CA ILE A 149 -3.11 12.61 -11.80
C ILE A 149 -2.02 13.60 -11.39
N ALA A 150 -0.76 13.19 -11.33
CA ALA A 150 0.38 14.07 -11.12
C ALA A 150 0.54 15.07 -12.28
N GLY A 151 0.48 14.60 -13.53
CA GLY A 151 0.50 15.47 -14.69
C GLY A 151 -0.69 16.44 -14.76
N ILE A 152 -1.88 16.02 -14.27
CA ILE A 152 -3.02 16.93 -14.12
C ILE A 152 -2.74 17.99 -13.06
N ALA A 153 -2.18 17.60 -11.90
CA ALA A 153 -1.84 18.52 -10.83
C ALA A 153 -0.87 19.60 -11.31
N GLU A 154 0.14 19.24 -12.09
CA GLU A 154 1.08 20.17 -12.69
C GLU A 154 0.40 21.16 -13.65
N LYS A 155 -0.55 20.70 -14.49
CA LYS A 155 -1.25 21.54 -15.48
C LYS A 155 -2.34 22.43 -14.88
N THR A 156 -2.90 22.04 -13.72
CA THR A 156 -4.00 22.76 -13.07
C THR A 156 -3.56 23.55 -11.84
N ASP A 157 -2.25 23.59 -11.57
CA ASP A 157 -1.67 24.20 -10.35
C ASP A 157 -2.31 23.71 -9.04
N MET A 158 -2.82 22.48 -9.05
CA MET A 158 -3.42 21.83 -7.90
C MET A 158 -2.35 21.21 -6.99
N ASN A 159 -2.64 21.14 -5.70
CA ASN A 159 -1.75 20.52 -4.74
C ASN A 159 -1.48 19.03 -5.11
N MET A 160 -0.25 18.72 -5.44
CA MET A 160 0.20 17.39 -5.88
C MET A 160 -0.11 16.31 -4.86
N ALA A 161 0.09 16.59 -3.56
CA ALA A 161 -0.15 15.64 -2.49
C ALA A 161 -1.65 15.33 -2.32
N PHE A 162 -2.51 16.33 -2.44
CA PHE A 162 -3.95 16.17 -2.42
C PHE A 162 -4.44 15.31 -3.60
N MET A 163 -3.97 15.62 -4.81
CA MET A 163 -4.34 14.88 -6.02
C MET A 163 -3.89 13.41 -5.93
N THR A 164 -2.66 13.16 -5.47
CA THR A 164 -2.13 11.82 -5.23
C THR A 164 -2.94 11.06 -4.18
N ALA A 165 -3.33 11.71 -3.09
CA ALA A 165 -4.13 11.11 -2.01
C ALA A 165 -5.52 10.66 -2.47
N ILE A 166 -6.11 11.30 -3.49
CA ILE A 166 -7.38 10.87 -4.12
C ILE A 166 -7.22 9.46 -4.71
N VAL A 167 -6.16 9.23 -5.47
CA VAL A 167 -5.88 7.92 -6.09
C VAL A 167 -5.55 6.89 -5.02
N VAL A 168 -4.72 7.23 -4.04
CA VAL A 168 -4.37 6.33 -2.93
C VAL A 168 -5.63 5.93 -2.15
N GLY A 169 -6.51 6.88 -1.85
CA GLY A 169 -7.78 6.61 -1.19
C GLY A 169 -8.66 5.63 -1.97
N GLY A 170 -8.86 5.87 -3.27
CA GLY A 170 -9.61 4.98 -4.14
C GLY A 170 -8.98 3.58 -4.28
N ALA A 171 -7.64 3.51 -4.29
CA ALA A 171 -6.93 2.24 -4.32
C ALA A 171 -7.20 1.38 -3.08
N PHE A 172 -7.24 1.96 -1.89
CA PHE A 172 -7.59 1.26 -0.65
C PHE A 172 -9.07 0.89 -0.54
N PHE A 173 -9.96 1.60 -1.23
CA PHE A 173 -11.36 1.17 -1.35
C PHE A 173 -11.45 -0.23 -1.95
N GLY A 174 -10.69 -0.51 -3.01
CA GLY A 174 -10.65 -1.83 -3.63
C GLY A 174 -10.09 -2.91 -2.71
N ASP A 175 -8.99 -2.64 -2.00
CA ASP A 175 -8.42 -3.61 -1.05
C ASP A 175 -9.46 -4.06 -0.01
N ASN A 176 -10.32 -3.14 0.46
CA ASN A 176 -11.37 -3.45 1.44
C ASN A 176 -12.56 -4.24 0.86
N LEU A 177 -12.91 -4.07 -0.42
CA LEU A 177 -14.13 -4.61 -1.01
C LEU A 177 -13.91 -5.65 -2.10
N SER A 178 -12.69 -5.76 -2.67
CA SER A 178 -12.43 -6.75 -3.71
C SER A 178 -12.53 -8.18 -3.19
N PHE A 179 -13.15 -9.06 -3.99
CA PHE A 179 -13.20 -10.50 -3.71
C PHE A 179 -11.88 -11.22 -3.98
N ILE A 180 -11.01 -10.62 -4.81
CA ILE A 180 -9.74 -11.21 -5.23
C ILE A 180 -8.52 -10.59 -4.51
N SER A 181 -8.75 -9.59 -3.65
CA SER A 181 -7.69 -8.97 -2.86
C SER A 181 -7.05 -9.98 -1.89
N ASP A 182 -5.72 -9.95 -1.82
CA ASP A 182 -4.94 -10.79 -0.90
C ASP A 182 -5.36 -10.60 0.55
N THR A 183 -5.71 -9.37 0.94
CA THR A 183 -6.19 -9.04 2.30
C THR A 183 -7.53 -9.69 2.59
N THR A 184 -8.47 -9.63 1.65
CA THR A 184 -9.78 -10.30 1.75
C THR A 184 -9.63 -11.81 1.86
N ILE A 185 -8.79 -12.42 1.02
CA ILE A 185 -8.52 -13.86 1.04
C ILE A 185 -7.88 -14.26 2.37
N ALA A 186 -6.87 -13.52 2.84
CA ALA A 186 -6.21 -13.79 4.11
C ALA A 186 -7.16 -13.67 5.31
N ALA A 187 -7.93 -12.59 5.38
CA ALA A 187 -8.88 -12.36 6.46
C ALA A 187 -9.97 -13.44 6.52
N THR A 188 -10.59 -13.76 5.39
CA THR A 188 -11.67 -14.75 5.35
C THR A 188 -11.20 -16.17 5.63
N ARG A 189 -10.04 -16.57 5.08
CA ARG A 189 -9.47 -17.90 5.32
C ARG A 189 -9.05 -18.10 6.76
N THR A 190 -8.41 -17.11 7.38
CA THR A 190 -7.98 -17.21 8.78
C THR A 190 -9.18 -17.25 9.73
N GLN A 191 -10.24 -16.53 9.44
CA GLN A 191 -11.46 -16.53 10.26
C GLN A 191 -12.43 -17.69 9.93
N GLY A 192 -12.26 -18.37 8.80
CA GLY A 192 -13.13 -19.46 8.37
C GLY A 192 -14.53 -18.99 7.96
N CYS A 193 -14.64 -17.81 7.33
CA CYS A 193 -15.88 -17.27 6.81
C CYS A 193 -15.85 -17.12 5.28
N ALA A 194 -17.01 -17.02 4.65
CA ALA A 194 -17.10 -16.82 3.21
C ALA A 194 -16.75 -15.37 2.83
N MET A 195 -16.08 -15.17 1.69
CA MET A 195 -15.73 -13.83 1.19
C MET A 195 -16.98 -12.95 1.01
N LYS A 196 -18.08 -13.53 0.51
CA LYS A 196 -19.37 -12.83 0.35
C LYS A 196 -19.91 -12.27 1.67
N ASP A 197 -19.68 -12.96 2.78
CA ASP A 197 -20.17 -12.51 4.09
C ASP A 197 -19.29 -11.38 4.65
N LYS A 198 -17.97 -11.47 4.50
CA LYS A 198 -17.05 -10.36 4.82
C LYS A 198 -17.38 -9.13 3.98
N PHE A 199 -17.61 -9.30 2.68
CA PHE A 199 -18.01 -8.22 1.78
C PHE A 199 -19.24 -7.48 2.29
N LYS A 200 -20.30 -8.18 2.72
CA LYS A 200 -21.51 -7.54 3.26
C LYS A 200 -21.27 -6.70 4.50
N VAL A 201 -20.32 -7.11 5.35
CA VAL A 201 -19.93 -6.32 6.54
C VAL A 201 -19.14 -5.10 6.10
N ASN A 202 -18.09 -5.30 5.30
CA ASN A 202 -17.23 -4.23 4.84
C ASN A 202 -17.97 -3.19 4.00
N PHE A 203 -18.86 -3.61 3.10
CA PHE A 203 -19.63 -2.68 2.27
C PHE A 203 -20.37 -1.63 3.09
N ARG A 204 -20.96 -2.04 4.23
CA ARG A 204 -21.64 -1.10 5.13
C ARG A 204 -20.69 -0.11 5.78
N LEU A 205 -19.46 -0.49 6.07
CA LEU A 205 -18.44 0.40 6.66
C LEU A 205 -17.81 1.33 5.63
N VAL A 206 -17.51 0.78 4.48
CA VAL A 206 -16.75 1.42 3.41
C VAL A 206 -17.61 2.42 2.63
N LEU A 207 -18.87 2.06 2.34
CA LEU A 207 -19.75 2.89 1.52
C LEU A 207 -19.98 4.30 2.09
N PRO A 208 -20.30 4.48 3.39
CA PRO A 208 -20.44 5.83 3.93
C PRO A 208 -19.18 6.68 3.81
N ALA A 209 -18.01 6.09 4.09
CA ALA A 209 -16.74 6.79 3.97
C ALA A 209 -16.44 7.18 2.50
N ALA A 210 -16.72 6.28 1.55
CA ALA A 210 -16.53 6.53 0.13
C ALA A 210 -17.49 7.61 -0.40
N VAL A 211 -18.76 7.58 0.01
CA VAL A 211 -19.76 8.60 -0.38
C VAL A 211 -19.39 9.99 0.19
N CYS A 212 -18.97 10.06 1.44
CA CYS A 212 -18.48 11.31 2.03
C CYS A 212 -17.24 11.84 1.30
N GLY A 213 -16.27 10.96 1.00
CA GLY A 213 -15.08 11.33 0.23
C GLY A 213 -15.44 11.81 -1.17
N LEU A 214 -16.31 11.07 -1.88
CA LEU A 214 -16.79 11.46 -3.21
C LEU A 214 -17.49 12.84 -3.19
N ALA A 215 -18.40 13.05 -2.25
CA ALA A 215 -19.09 14.34 -2.09
C ALA A 215 -18.10 15.48 -1.83
N TYR A 216 -17.07 15.23 -0.99
CA TYR A 216 -16.01 16.19 -0.73
C TYR A 216 -15.18 16.48 -1.99
N TYR A 217 -14.85 15.49 -2.80
CA TYR A 217 -14.11 15.69 -4.05
C TYR A 217 -14.93 16.42 -5.11
N VAL A 218 -16.24 16.15 -5.20
CA VAL A 218 -17.15 16.96 -6.02
C VAL A 218 -17.15 18.41 -5.54
N TYR A 219 -17.31 18.63 -4.22
CA TYR A 219 -17.30 19.97 -3.64
C TYR A 219 -15.99 20.73 -3.94
N ARG A 220 -14.84 20.06 -3.78
CA ARG A 220 -13.52 20.66 -4.08
C ARG A 220 -13.28 20.88 -5.56
N GLY A 221 -13.99 20.16 -6.43
CA GLY A 221 -13.96 20.36 -7.87
C GLY A 221 -14.79 21.58 -8.34
N PHE A 222 -15.73 22.07 -7.54
CA PHE A 222 -16.47 23.29 -7.89
C PHE A 222 -15.55 24.50 -7.92
N GLY A 223 -15.56 25.23 -9.03
CA GLY A 223 -14.70 26.40 -9.24
C GLY A 223 -13.27 26.04 -9.68
N MET A 224 -13.00 24.80 -9.98
CA MET A 224 -11.74 24.37 -10.59
C MET A 224 -11.70 24.82 -12.04
N GLU A 225 -10.84 25.78 -12.35
CA GLU A 225 -10.57 26.20 -13.70
C GLU A 225 -9.65 25.17 -14.35
N VAL A 226 -10.19 24.43 -15.31
CA VAL A 226 -9.39 23.54 -16.14
C VAL A 226 -8.88 24.35 -17.30
N PRO A 227 -7.56 24.45 -17.53
CA PRO A 227 -7.01 25.12 -18.69
C PRO A 227 -7.59 24.49 -19.96
N HIS A 228 -8.40 25.23 -20.67
CA HIS A 228 -8.93 24.85 -22.00
C HIS A 228 -7.88 25.19 -23.06
N GLU A 229 -6.62 24.78 -22.83
CA GLU A 229 -5.66 24.83 -23.92
C GLU A 229 -6.09 23.82 -24.98
N ALA A 230 -6.27 24.33 -26.20
CA ALA A 230 -6.64 23.52 -27.38
C ALA A 230 -5.46 22.63 -27.81
N ASN A 231 -4.84 21.91 -26.90
CA ASN A 231 -3.82 20.95 -27.23
C ASN A 231 -4.51 19.74 -27.88
N THR A 232 -4.17 19.48 -29.12
CA THR A 232 -4.70 18.33 -29.87
C THR A 232 -4.37 17.04 -29.13
N ILE A 233 -5.39 16.22 -28.86
CA ILE A 233 -5.17 14.92 -28.22
C ILE A 233 -4.45 14.00 -29.22
N GLU A 234 -3.27 13.57 -28.86
CA GLU A 234 -2.55 12.53 -29.62
C GLU A 234 -3.09 11.14 -29.24
N TRP A 235 -4.23 10.78 -29.79
CA TRP A 235 -4.97 9.55 -29.45
C TRP A 235 -4.12 8.28 -29.48
N VAL A 236 -3.15 8.18 -30.39
CA VAL A 236 -2.26 7.01 -30.48
C VAL A 236 -1.39 6.89 -29.25
N LYS A 237 -0.92 8.00 -28.68
CA LYS A 237 -0.10 8.02 -27.46
C LYS A 237 -0.89 7.73 -26.20
N VAL A 238 -2.21 7.80 -26.22
CA VAL A 238 -3.07 7.39 -25.10
C VAL A 238 -3.19 5.87 -24.99
N LEU A 239 -2.99 5.13 -26.11
CA LEU A 239 -3.19 3.67 -26.14
C LEU A 239 -2.48 2.88 -25.04
N PRO A 240 -1.21 3.16 -24.64
CA PRO A 240 -0.56 2.43 -23.56
C PRO A 240 -1.35 2.49 -22.22
N TYR A 241 -1.88 3.67 -21.88
CA TYR A 241 -2.72 3.82 -20.71
C TYR A 241 -4.07 3.12 -20.85
N LEU A 242 -4.68 3.16 -22.03
CA LEU A 242 -5.93 2.42 -22.29
C LEU A 242 -5.72 0.91 -22.18
N VAL A 243 -4.57 0.38 -22.64
CA VAL A 243 -4.21 -1.04 -22.46
C VAL A 243 -4.07 -1.38 -21.00
N VAL A 244 -3.34 -0.57 -20.22
CA VAL A 244 -3.18 -0.75 -18.77
C VAL A 244 -4.53 -0.71 -18.08
N LEU A 245 -5.36 0.29 -18.34
CA LEU A 245 -6.66 0.43 -17.71
C LEU A 245 -7.61 -0.71 -18.11
N ALA A 246 -7.70 -1.05 -19.38
CA ALA A 246 -8.57 -2.13 -19.86
C ALA A 246 -8.18 -3.48 -19.25
N THR A 247 -6.89 -3.84 -19.28
CA THR A 247 -6.42 -5.10 -18.70
C THR A 247 -6.55 -5.14 -17.18
N ALA A 248 -6.40 -3.98 -16.52
CA ALA A 248 -6.68 -3.82 -15.09
C ALA A 248 -8.18 -4.04 -14.79
N PHE A 249 -9.08 -3.43 -15.55
CA PHE A 249 -10.53 -3.66 -15.40
C PHE A 249 -10.95 -5.11 -15.69
N MET A 250 -10.23 -5.82 -16.57
CA MET A 250 -10.43 -7.25 -16.79
C MET A 250 -9.92 -8.13 -15.63
N GLY A 251 -9.29 -7.55 -14.62
CA GLY A 251 -8.79 -8.26 -13.44
C GLY A 251 -7.50 -9.05 -13.69
N PHE A 252 -6.68 -8.65 -14.66
CA PHE A 252 -5.39 -9.29 -14.90
C PHE A 252 -4.41 -9.00 -13.76
N ASN A 253 -3.45 -9.91 -13.56
CA ASN A 253 -2.40 -9.72 -12.57
C ASN A 253 -1.60 -8.43 -12.86
N VAL A 254 -1.24 -7.66 -11.82
CA VAL A 254 -0.53 -6.37 -11.93
C VAL A 254 0.74 -6.47 -12.76
N ALA A 255 1.54 -7.53 -12.58
CA ALA A 255 2.77 -7.70 -13.36
C ALA A 255 2.47 -7.86 -14.86
N LEU A 256 1.41 -8.60 -15.22
CA LEU A 256 0.99 -8.76 -16.61
C LEU A 256 0.43 -7.44 -17.18
N VAL A 257 -0.36 -6.70 -16.41
CA VAL A 257 -0.87 -5.37 -16.79
C VAL A 257 0.27 -4.42 -17.15
N LEU A 258 1.28 -4.34 -16.27
CA LEU A 258 2.44 -3.47 -16.49
C LEU A 258 3.30 -3.95 -17.67
N LEU A 259 3.49 -5.25 -17.83
CA LEU A 259 4.23 -5.79 -18.97
C LEU A 259 3.54 -5.46 -20.31
N LEU A 260 2.21 -5.60 -20.38
CA LEU A 260 1.44 -5.21 -21.56
C LEU A 260 1.51 -3.70 -21.80
N GLY A 261 1.50 -2.89 -20.75
CA GLY A 261 1.73 -1.45 -20.81
C GLY A 261 3.11 -1.10 -21.38
N ILE A 262 4.17 -1.76 -20.91
CA ILE A 262 5.55 -1.58 -21.42
C ILE A 262 5.63 -1.94 -22.91
N ILE A 263 5.06 -3.06 -23.31
CA ILE A 263 5.03 -3.47 -24.73
C ILE A 263 4.27 -2.42 -25.56
N ALA A 264 3.15 -1.93 -25.05
CA ALA A 264 2.36 -0.91 -25.74
C ALA A 264 3.12 0.42 -25.88
N THR A 265 3.91 0.85 -24.85
CA THR A 265 4.76 2.05 -24.98
C THR A 265 5.81 1.89 -26.06
N GLY A 266 6.45 0.73 -26.16
CA GLY A 266 7.43 0.44 -27.23
C GLY A 266 6.80 0.47 -28.63
N LEU A 267 5.69 -0.23 -28.80
CA LEU A 267 4.99 -0.26 -30.09
C LEU A 267 4.51 1.14 -30.51
N VAL A 268 3.86 1.87 -29.62
CA VAL A 268 3.36 3.23 -29.91
C VAL A 268 4.52 4.18 -30.16
N GLY A 269 5.55 4.17 -29.31
CA GLY A 269 6.69 5.08 -29.41
C GLY A 269 7.44 4.91 -30.73
N ILE A 270 7.72 3.68 -31.13
CA ILE A 270 8.42 3.35 -32.40
C ILE A 270 7.53 3.65 -33.61
N CYS A 271 6.25 3.27 -33.58
CA CYS A 271 5.33 3.53 -34.70
C CYS A 271 5.04 5.02 -34.92
N THR A 272 5.03 5.83 -33.84
CA THR A 272 4.85 7.30 -33.97
C THR A 272 6.15 8.05 -34.22
N GLY A 273 7.30 7.38 -34.18
CA GLY A 273 8.62 8.01 -34.31
C GLY A 273 8.97 8.90 -33.11
N SER A 274 8.28 8.74 -31.99
CA SER A 274 8.54 9.50 -30.76
C SER A 274 9.81 9.04 -30.04
N ILE A 275 10.20 7.78 -30.23
CA ILE A 275 11.39 7.18 -29.66
C ILE A 275 11.87 6.04 -30.57
N ASP A 276 13.18 5.83 -30.65
CA ASP A 276 13.71 4.65 -31.31
C ASP A 276 13.81 3.44 -30.36
N MET A 277 14.19 2.27 -30.90
CA MET A 277 14.23 1.04 -30.13
C MET A 277 15.31 1.08 -29.02
N PHE A 278 16.45 1.72 -29.27
CA PHE A 278 17.55 1.79 -28.30
C PHE A 278 17.25 2.80 -27.20
N ASP A 279 16.67 3.95 -27.56
CA ASP A 279 16.20 4.95 -26.60
C ASP A 279 15.07 4.40 -25.74
N TRP A 280 14.16 3.58 -26.30
CA TRP A 280 13.16 2.89 -25.51
C TRP A 280 13.76 1.93 -24.48
N PHE A 281 14.80 1.13 -24.87
CA PHE A 281 15.53 0.32 -23.87
C PHE A 281 16.22 1.19 -22.82
N GLY A 282 16.76 2.34 -23.21
CA GLY A 282 17.32 3.35 -22.31
C GLY A 282 16.30 3.85 -21.30
N SER A 283 15.07 4.19 -21.77
CA SER A 283 13.94 4.59 -20.92
C SER A 283 13.55 3.52 -19.91
N LEU A 284 13.47 2.25 -20.33
CA LEU A 284 13.20 1.14 -19.43
C LEU A 284 14.29 1.03 -18.34
N GLY A 285 15.56 1.10 -18.74
CA GLY A 285 16.70 1.04 -17.81
C GLY A 285 16.71 2.18 -16.80
N ASN A 286 16.44 3.40 -17.25
CA ASN A 286 16.33 4.58 -16.38
C ASN A 286 15.15 4.46 -15.41
N GLY A 287 14.01 3.98 -15.87
CA GLY A 287 12.83 3.73 -15.04
C GLY A 287 13.09 2.69 -13.95
N ILE A 288 13.73 1.57 -14.29
CA ILE A 288 14.11 0.52 -13.33
C ILE A 288 15.09 1.08 -12.28
N SER A 289 16.13 1.79 -12.72
CA SER A 289 17.13 2.39 -11.85
C SER A 289 16.52 3.44 -10.93
N GLY A 290 15.54 4.21 -11.42
CA GLY A 290 14.77 5.18 -10.64
C GLY A 290 14.02 4.59 -9.46
N MET A 291 13.70 3.29 -9.48
CA MET A 291 13.04 2.58 -8.37
C MET A 291 14.05 1.99 -7.34
N GLY A 292 15.35 2.16 -7.55
CA GLY A 292 16.39 1.56 -6.72
C GLY A 292 16.24 1.87 -5.23
N GLU A 293 15.91 3.11 -4.88
CA GLU A 293 15.67 3.51 -3.50
C GLU A 293 14.53 2.73 -2.84
N LEU A 294 13.39 2.58 -3.55
CA LEU A 294 12.24 1.83 -3.04
C LEU A 294 12.57 0.35 -2.83
N ILE A 295 13.33 -0.22 -3.74
CA ILE A 295 13.81 -1.62 -3.64
C ILE A 295 14.68 -1.79 -2.39
N ILE A 296 15.64 -0.90 -2.17
CA ILE A 296 16.54 -0.92 -1.00
C ILE A 296 15.73 -0.79 0.30
N ILE A 297 14.83 0.19 0.39
CA ILE A 297 13.97 0.39 1.56
C ILE A 297 13.17 -0.87 1.86
N THR A 298 12.54 -1.46 0.85
CA THR A 298 11.66 -2.63 1.01
C THR A 298 12.43 -3.86 1.47
N LEU A 299 13.64 -4.10 0.94
CA LEU A 299 14.52 -5.17 1.40
C LEU A 299 14.95 -4.97 2.86
N MET A 300 15.40 -3.75 3.21
CA MET A 300 15.83 -3.43 4.57
C MET A 300 14.69 -3.53 5.58
N ALA A 301 13.51 -3.02 5.24
CA ALA A 301 12.32 -3.15 6.07
C ALA A 301 11.99 -4.62 6.32
N GLY A 302 11.94 -5.45 5.28
CA GLY A 302 11.67 -6.88 5.41
C GLY A 302 12.66 -7.60 6.32
N GLY A 303 13.96 -7.33 6.18
CA GLY A 303 15.01 -7.91 7.02
C GLY A 303 14.94 -7.46 8.47
N MET A 304 14.78 -6.16 8.71
CA MET A 304 14.65 -5.59 10.06
C MET A 304 13.44 -6.18 10.79
N LEU A 305 12.31 -6.27 10.13
CA LEU A 305 11.06 -6.78 10.70
C LEU A 305 11.13 -8.27 11.03
N GLU A 306 11.84 -9.06 10.23
CA GLU A 306 12.07 -10.47 10.56
C GLU A 306 12.91 -10.63 11.83
N LEU A 307 13.92 -9.77 12.06
CA LEU A 307 14.68 -9.78 13.31
C LEU A 307 13.84 -9.34 14.51
N ILE A 308 12.97 -8.36 14.37
CA ILE A 308 12.01 -7.95 15.40
C ILE A 308 11.12 -9.14 15.78
N ARG A 309 10.58 -9.84 14.77
CA ARG A 309 9.77 -11.03 14.96
C ARG A 309 10.57 -12.15 15.64
N PHE A 310 11.74 -12.47 15.11
CA PHE A 310 12.63 -13.52 15.64
C PHE A 310 13.00 -13.27 17.11
N ASN A 311 13.20 -12.00 17.51
CA ASN A 311 13.52 -11.61 18.87
C ASN A 311 12.31 -11.56 19.83
N GLY A 312 11.09 -11.92 19.36
CA GLY A 312 9.87 -11.98 20.17
C GLY A 312 9.14 -10.64 20.35
N GLY A 313 9.41 -9.65 19.49
CA GLY A 313 8.73 -8.35 19.55
C GLY A 313 7.24 -8.45 19.26
N VAL A 314 6.85 -9.24 18.26
CA VAL A 314 5.45 -9.48 17.94
C VAL A 314 4.75 -10.25 19.07
N ASP A 315 5.41 -11.25 19.63
CA ASP A 315 4.87 -12.05 20.76
C ASP A 315 4.65 -11.19 22.02
N TYR A 316 5.52 -10.20 22.25
CA TYR A 316 5.35 -9.24 23.35
C TYR A 316 4.07 -8.41 23.18
N ILE A 317 3.84 -7.87 21.98
CA ILE A 317 2.63 -7.11 21.65
C ILE A 317 1.38 -7.95 21.87
N ILE A 318 1.39 -9.18 21.37
CA ILE A 318 0.31 -10.14 21.53
C ILE A 318 0.01 -10.34 23.02
N HIS A 319 1.03 -10.63 23.81
CA HIS A 319 0.88 -10.89 25.24
C HIS A 319 0.35 -9.66 26.01
N MET A 320 0.85 -8.47 25.70
CA MET A 320 0.41 -7.22 26.34
C MET A 320 -1.06 -6.90 26.06
N LEU A 321 -1.50 -7.04 24.81
CA LEU A 321 -2.85 -6.66 24.40
C LEU A 321 -3.91 -7.68 24.82
N THR A 322 -3.56 -8.97 24.88
CA THR A 322 -4.53 -10.02 25.25
C THR A 322 -4.84 -10.09 26.75
N ARG A 323 -4.00 -9.48 27.62
CA ARG A 323 -4.17 -9.50 29.08
C ARG A 323 -5.41 -8.75 29.60
N LYS A 324 -5.91 -7.75 28.87
CA LYS A 324 -6.94 -6.80 29.35
C LYS A 324 -8.23 -6.84 28.54
N ILE A 325 -8.60 -7.99 27.99
CA ILE A 325 -9.81 -8.11 27.19
C ILE A 325 -11.04 -8.24 28.11
N ASN A 326 -11.95 -7.25 28.03
CA ASN A 326 -13.23 -7.26 28.73
C ASN A 326 -14.39 -7.27 27.72
N GLY A 327 -15.06 -8.42 27.59
CA GLY A 327 -16.24 -8.59 26.76
C GLY A 327 -15.99 -8.43 25.23
N LYS A 328 -17.06 -8.43 24.46
CA LYS A 328 -17.00 -8.39 22.99
C LYS A 328 -16.32 -7.13 22.43
N LYS A 329 -16.66 -5.94 22.95
CA LYS A 329 -16.04 -4.69 22.47
C LYS A 329 -14.54 -4.67 22.73
N GLY A 330 -14.11 -5.14 23.90
CA GLY A 330 -12.69 -5.27 24.23
C GLY A 330 -11.97 -6.25 23.32
N ALA A 331 -12.63 -7.34 22.93
CA ALA A 331 -12.10 -8.33 21.99
C ALA A 331 -11.96 -7.74 20.57
N GLU A 332 -12.98 -7.03 20.07
CA GLU A 332 -12.94 -6.36 18.77
C GLU A 332 -11.82 -5.30 18.73
N MET A 333 -11.68 -4.48 19.77
CA MET A 333 -10.59 -3.50 19.88
C MET A 333 -9.21 -4.16 19.98
N CYS A 334 -9.11 -5.28 20.70
CA CYS A 334 -7.86 -6.03 20.79
C CYS A 334 -7.45 -6.58 19.41
N ILE A 335 -8.38 -7.16 18.63
CA ILE A 335 -8.12 -7.65 17.28
C ILE A 335 -7.67 -6.49 16.38
N ALA A 336 -8.36 -5.34 16.45
CA ALA A 336 -8.01 -4.13 15.71
C ALA A 336 -6.60 -3.64 16.05
N ALA A 337 -6.27 -3.52 17.33
CA ALA A 337 -4.95 -3.09 17.78
C ALA A 337 -3.84 -4.08 17.38
N LEU A 338 -4.09 -5.38 17.52
CA LEU A 338 -3.13 -6.43 17.16
C LEU A 338 -2.77 -6.37 15.67
N VAL A 339 -3.77 -6.32 14.78
CA VAL A 339 -3.50 -6.27 13.33
C VAL A 339 -2.88 -4.94 12.93
N SER A 340 -3.28 -3.84 13.57
CA SER A 340 -2.69 -2.51 13.32
C SER A 340 -1.20 -2.48 13.67
N ILE A 341 -0.83 -2.93 14.86
CA ILE A 341 0.58 -2.94 15.29
C ILE A 341 1.38 -3.96 14.48
N ALA A 342 0.82 -5.15 14.21
CA ALA A 342 1.47 -6.11 13.33
C ALA A 342 1.73 -5.51 11.93
N ASN A 343 0.79 -4.71 11.41
CA ASN A 343 0.97 -4.04 10.12
C ASN A 343 2.05 -2.94 10.18
N VAL A 344 2.08 -2.12 11.21
CA VAL A 344 3.21 -1.19 11.45
C VAL A 344 4.53 -1.94 11.48
N CYS A 345 4.58 -3.10 12.17
CA CYS A 345 5.78 -3.93 12.25
C CYS A 345 6.14 -4.66 10.96
N THR A 346 5.22 -4.96 10.08
CA THR A 346 5.46 -5.75 8.85
C THR A 346 5.48 -4.92 7.59
N ALA A 347 5.00 -3.69 7.64
CA ALA A 347 4.75 -2.81 6.48
C ALA A 347 3.97 -3.53 5.36
N ASN A 348 3.18 -4.56 5.72
CA ASN A 348 2.44 -5.39 4.78
C ASN A 348 1.14 -5.90 5.41
N ASN A 349 0.00 -5.41 4.90
CA ASN A 349 -1.32 -5.73 5.42
C ASN A 349 -1.67 -7.23 5.34
N THR A 350 -1.30 -7.91 4.27
CA THR A 350 -1.56 -9.36 4.11
C THR A 350 -0.78 -10.19 5.12
N ILE A 351 0.51 -9.88 5.34
CA ILE A 351 1.33 -10.56 6.35
C ILE A 351 0.78 -10.31 7.74
N ALA A 352 0.39 -9.08 8.07
CA ALA A 352 -0.22 -8.73 9.35
C ALA A 352 -1.48 -9.56 9.61
N ILE A 353 -2.38 -9.66 8.61
CA ILE A 353 -3.61 -10.46 8.72
C ILE A 353 -3.30 -11.94 8.91
N ILE A 354 -2.38 -12.52 8.12
CA ILE A 354 -2.01 -13.94 8.22
C ILE A 354 -1.40 -14.25 9.60
N THR A 355 -0.58 -13.35 10.11
CA THR A 355 0.11 -13.52 11.41
C THR A 355 -0.87 -13.45 12.58
N ILE A 356 -1.77 -12.49 12.58
CA ILE A 356 -2.71 -12.24 13.69
C ILE A 356 -4.01 -13.05 13.53
N GLY A 357 -4.34 -13.47 12.32
CA GLY A 357 -5.61 -14.10 12.00
C GLY A 357 -5.98 -15.31 12.88
N PRO A 358 -5.11 -16.31 13.09
CA PRO A 358 -5.40 -17.44 13.99
C PRO A 358 -5.73 -16.98 15.41
N LEU A 359 -4.92 -16.08 15.98
CA LEU A 359 -5.15 -15.51 17.30
C LEU A 359 -6.45 -14.70 17.37
N ALA A 360 -6.74 -13.91 16.34
CA ALA A 360 -7.99 -13.15 16.25
C ALA A 360 -9.21 -14.07 16.25
N LYS A 361 -9.12 -15.23 15.60
CA LYS A 361 -10.15 -16.26 15.60
C LYS A 361 -10.37 -16.84 17.00
N ASP A 362 -9.29 -17.13 17.72
CA ASP A 362 -9.37 -17.65 19.09
C ASP A 362 -9.99 -16.62 20.04
N ILE A 363 -9.58 -15.34 19.91
CA ILE A 363 -10.19 -14.23 20.66
C ILE A 363 -11.68 -14.10 20.29
N ALA A 364 -12.02 -14.10 19.02
CA ALA A 364 -13.39 -13.99 18.54
C ALA A 364 -14.28 -15.10 19.12
N ASN A 365 -13.82 -16.35 19.04
CA ASN A 365 -14.53 -17.51 19.58
C ASN A 365 -14.70 -17.42 21.10
N LYS A 366 -13.64 -17.05 21.83
CA LYS A 366 -13.65 -16.96 23.29
C LYS A 366 -14.62 -15.90 23.83
N TYR A 367 -14.72 -14.76 23.14
CA TYR A 367 -15.55 -13.63 23.59
C TYR A 367 -16.86 -13.50 22.81
N GLY A 368 -17.17 -14.44 21.92
CA GLY A 368 -18.41 -14.50 21.15
C GLY A 368 -18.55 -13.41 20.08
N VAL A 369 -17.43 -12.96 19.50
CA VAL A 369 -17.39 -12.07 18.33
C VAL A 369 -17.67 -12.90 17.08
N ASP A 370 -18.55 -12.41 16.20
CA ASP A 370 -18.83 -13.07 14.92
C ASP A 370 -17.57 -13.12 14.05
N ASN A 371 -17.23 -14.28 13.48
CA ASN A 371 -16.03 -14.46 12.65
C ASN A 371 -16.03 -13.57 11.41
N ARG A 372 -17.21 -13.21 10.88
CA ARG A 372 -17.35 -12.26 9.75
C ARG A 372 -16.97 -10.85 10.17
N LYS A 373 -17.33 -10.46 11.40
CA LYS A 373 -16.93 -9.18 12.01
C LYS A 373 -15.43 -9.15 12.27
N SER A 374 -14.88 -10.24 12.82
CA SER A 374 -13.45 -10.39 13.04
C SER A 374 -12.65 -10.28 11.73
N ALA A 375 -13.12 -10.94 10.66
CA ALA A 375 -12.52 -10.82 9.33
C ALA A 375 -12.57 -9.38 8.79
N SER A 376 -13.70 -8.70 8.98
CA SER A 376 -13.87 -7.29 8.62
C SER A 376 -12.89 -6.38 9.38
N ILE A 377 -12.74 -6.58 10.68
CA ILE A 377 -11.80 -5.80 11.52
C ILE A 377 -10.36 -6.01 11.06
N LEU A 378 -9.95 -7.28 10.87
CA LEU A 378 -8.60 -7.60 10.39
C LEU A 378 -8.29 -6.89 9.07
N ASP A 379 -9.19 -6.98 8.10
CA ASP A 379 -9.01 -6.38 6.79
C ASP A 379 -9.05 -4.84 6.85
N THR A 380 -10.07 -4.26 7.48
CA THR A 380 -10.26 -2.80 7.49
C THR A 380 -9.12 -2.10 8.21
N PHE A 381 -8.75 -2.55 9.43
CA PHE A 381 -7.67 -1.90 10.18
C PHE A 381 -6.30 -2.11 9.55
N SER A 382 -6.04 -3.27 8.92
CA SER A 382 -4.79 -3.44 8.19
C SER A 382 -4.70 -2.52 6.99
N CYS A 383 -5.77 -2.37 6.21
CA CYS A 383 -5.78 -1.46 5.06
C CYS A 383 -5.64 0.00 5.47
N VAL A 384 -6.32 0.44 6.55
CA VAL A 384 -6.19 1.80 7.08
C VAL A 384 -4.73 2.09 7.48
N ILE A 385 -4.13 1.20 8.27
CA ILE A 385 -2.76 1.37 8.72
C ILE A 385 -1.77 1.33 7.56
N GLN A 386 -1.94 0.40 6.61
CA GLN A 386 -1.10 0.32 5.42
C GLN A 386 -1.16 1.61 4.59
N GLY A 387 -2.32 2.26 4.54
CA GLY A 387 -2.50 3.52 3.84
C GLY A 387 -1.85 4.72 4.53
N ILE A 388 -1.59 4.64 5.84
CA ILE A 388 -1.07 5.77 6.62
C ILE A 388 0.44 5.65 6.85
N ILE A 389 1.00 4.44 6.90
CA ILE A 389 2.44 4.28 7.17
C ILE A 389 3.28 4.79 6.00
N PRO A 390 4.21 5.74 6.23
CA PRO A 390 4.95 6.40 5.15
C PRO A 390 5.96 5.48 4.44
N TYR A 391 6.35 4.38 5.07
CA TYR A 391 7.27 3.37 4.55
C TYR A 391 6.56 2.13 3.98
N GLY A 392 5.24 2.15 3.86
CA GLY A 392 4.46 1.12 3.18
C GLY A 392 4.65 1.19 1.66
N ALA A 393 4.59 0.04 0.99
CA ALA A 393 4.82 -0.05 -0.45
C ALA A 393 3.92 0.90 -1.27
N GLN A 394 2.65 1.04 -0.88
CA GLN A 394 1.69 1.92 -1.53
C GLN A 394 2.10 3.39 -1.44
N MET A 395 2.45 3.85 -0.23
CA MET A 395 2.82 5.24 0.01
C MET A 395 4.16 5.58 -0.65
N LEU A 396 5.15 4.69 -0.55
CA LEU A 396 6.44 4.87 -1.21
C LEU A 396 6.28 4.95 -2.73
N MET A 397 5.45 4.06 -3.32
CA MET A 397 5.19 4.06 -4.76
C MET A 397 4.46 5.33 -5.20
N ALA A 398 3.40 5.73 -4.50
CA ALA A 398 2.65 6.95 -4.81
C ALA A 398 3.55 8.19 -4.73
N ALA A 399 4.33 8.31 -3.66
CA ALA A 399 5.25 9.41 -3.44
C ALA A 399 6.34 9.49 -4.52
N LYS A 400 6.91 8.34 -4.90
CA LYS A 400 7.93 8.27 -5.97
C LYS A 400 7.39 8.68 -7.32
N LEU A 401 6.22 8.16 -7.72
CA LEU A 401 5.60 8.47 -9.00
C LEU A 401 5.13 9.93 -9.10
N ALA A 402 4.74 10.54 -7.99
CA ALA A 402 4.37 11.95 -7.89
C ALA A 402 5.55 12.88 -7.55
N SER A 403 6.76 12.34 -7.32
CA SER A 403 7.97 13.09 -6.94
C SER A 403 7.79 13.97 -5.68
N ILE A 404 7.06 13.46 -4.66
CA ILE A 404 6.77 14.14 -3.39
C ILE A 404 7.10 13.25 -2.18
N SER A 405 7.09 13.86 -0.98
CA SER A 405 7.27 13.09 0.26
C SER A 405 6.04 12.22 0.57
N PRO A 406 6.21 10.98 1.05
CA PRO A 406 5.10 10.18 1.55
C PRO A 406 4.29 10.87 2.65
N LEU A 407 4.93 11.69 3.47
CA LEU A 407 4.29 12.39 4.59
C LEU A 407 3.32 13.46 4.12
N SER A 408 3.62 14.17 3.02
CA SER A 408 2.71 15.18 2.48
C SER A 408 1.39 14.58 1.97
N ILE A 409 1.40 13.32 1.52
CA ILE A 409 0.19 12.63 1.08
C ILE A 409 -0.74 12.32 2.26
N ILE A 410 -0.17 12.00 3.44
CA ILE A 410 -0.93 11.57 4.63
C ILE A 410 -1.95 12.64 5.06
N GLU A 411 -1.62 13.91 4.93
CA GLU A 411 -2.51 15.03 5.31
C GLU A 411 -3.84 15.03 4.54
N TYR A 412 -3.87 14.46 3.35
CA TYR A 412 -5.02 14.45 2.44
C TYR A 412 -5.70 13.08 2.29
N LEU A 413 -5.36 12.11 3.13
CA LEU A 413 -5.94 10.75 3.08
C LEU A 413 -7.34 10.68 3.69
N TYR A 414 -8.28 11.44 3.14
CA TYR A 414 -9.65 11.55 3.70
C TYR A 414 -10.40 10.21 3.73
N TYR A 415 -10.27 9.39 2.68
CA TYR A 415 -10.95 8.10 2.64
C TYR A 415 -10.41 7.11 3.69
N PRO A 416 -9.10 6.85 3.84
CA PRO A 416 -8.57 6.01 4.92
C PRO A 416 -8.98 6.49 6.31
N MET A 417 -8.99 7.81 6.55
CA MET A 417 -9.44 8.38 7.83
C MET A 417 -10.94 8.22 8.03
N GLY A 418 -11.73 8.37 6.98
CA GLY A 418 -13.17 8.11 7.01
C GLY A 418 -13.50 6.65 7.34
N ILE A 419 -12.77 5.70 6.76
CA ILE A 419 -12.91 4.28 7.11
C ILE A 419 -12.50 3.99 8.55
N LEU A 420 -11.41 4.60 9.04
CA LEU A 420 -10.99 4.46 10.43
C LEU A 420 -12.12 4.90 11.39
N ALA A 421 -12.71 6.06 11.12
CA ALA A 421 -13.85 6.56 11.90
C ALA A 421 -15.04 5.59 11.85
N MET A 422 -15.40 5.08 10.68
CA MET A 422 -16.50 4.12 10.52
C MET A 422 -16.19 2.76 11.18
N ALA A 423 -14.95 2.29 11.13
CA ALA A 423 -14.54 1.06 11.78
C ALA A 423 -14.60 1.17 13.32
N LEU A 424 -14.12 2.27 13.87
CA LEU A 424 -14.24 2.57 15.30
C LEU A 424 -15.71 2.72 15.71
N PHE A 425 -16.50 3.48 14.96
CA PHE A 425 -17.95 3.59 15.18
C PHE A 425 -18.62 2.21 15.18
N SER A 426 -18.26 1.33 14.24
CA SER A 426 -18.78 -0.03 14.15
C SER A 426 -18.52 -0.86 15.42
N ILE A 427 -17.36 -0.70 16.07
CA ILE A 427 -17.00 -1.38 17.31
C ILE A 427 -17.79 -0.78 18.50
N PHE A 428 -17.76 0.55 18.65
CA PHE A 428 -18.37 1.21 19.81
C PHE A 428 -19.90 1.18 19.79
N ALA A 429 -20.50 1.41 18.62
CA ALA A 429 -21.96 1.36 18.42
C ALA A 429 -22.51 -0.07 18.22
N ARG A 430 -21.62 -1.09 18.16
CA ARG A 430 -21.98 -2.48 17.84
C ARG A 430 -22.81 -2.57 16.56
N TRP A 431 -22.31 -1.94 15.52
CA TRP A 431 -22.97 -1.88 14.22
C TRP A 431 -22.14 -2.62 13.16
N PRO A 432 -22.78 -3.34 12.24
CA PRO A 432 -24.21 -3.67 12.13
C PRO A 432 -24.64 -4.69 13.19
N LYS A 433 -25.79 -4.45 13.85
CA LYS A 433 -26.31 -5.30 14.94
C LYS A 433 -26.37 -6.80 14.62
N LYS A 434 -26.52 -7.15 13.33
CA LYS A 434 -26.57 -8.55 12.87
C LYS A 434 -25.26 -9.33 13.12
N TYR A 435 -24.12 -8.66 13.25
CA TYR A 435 -22.79 -9.26 13.38
C TYR A 435 -22.08 -8.87 14.68
N SER A 436 -22.78 -8.17 15.58
CA SER A 436 -22.21 -7.64 16.84
C SER A 436 -22.58 -8.51 18.05
#